data_3066f6fd9f045fe61844e14bf32d64c0
#
_entry.id   3066f6fd9f045fe61844e14bf32d64c0
#
_cell.length_a   1.000
_cell.length_b   1.000
_cell.length_c   1.000
_cell.angle_alpha   90.00
_cell.angle_beta   90.00
_cell.angle_gamma   90.00
#
_symmetry.space_group_name_H-M   'P 1'
#
loop_
_entity.id
_entity.type
_entity.pdbx_description
1 polymer ?
#
loop_
_entity_poly.entity_id
_entity_poly.type
_entity_poly.pdbx_seq_one_letter_code
_entity_poly.pdbx_strand_id
1 'polypeptide(L)'
;MNKKYGCLIALLLLALLVSVGLNFGQFLGKLDLDVGMDAGIATAHPKRHLRETVVETAKKPTQDKIVHIDLEGIISSMEMGGLFAEAMPSVDSIKRALEQAVADKKVKAIVLRINSPGGEVTASDIIYNAVKKAAKEKPVVVYMDSMAASGGYYVACGATKIVASETTLTASIGVIIETMNYSELFGKVGLSMTTFTSGAFKDSLSGARPMRDDEKAYVQNLVTQMYDRFLGIVSESRGVPKDQLKTVADGRVVTGREALDAKLVDQIGYVEDAYALARVLGKAADAGVVKYRHEVSLFDALGMASAKAAQQPAKVQFDLSSGLLPKLQPGVPYFLPPSYAR
;
A
#
# COMPACT_ATOMS: atom_id res chain seq x y z
N MET A 1 21.82 -49.59 -31.85
CA MET A 1 20.74 -48.84 -31.24
C MET A 1 20.88 -47.38 -31.71
N ASN A 2 19.90 -46.91 -32.51
CA ASN A 2 19.95 -45.61 -33.20
C ASN A 2 20.04 -44.44 -32.18
N LYS A 3 21.03 -43.53 -32.31
CA LYS A 3 21.18 -42.35 -31.41
C LYS A 3 19.89 -41.56 -31.19
N LYS A 4 18.97 -41.56 -32.15
CA LYS A 4 17.65 -40.91 -32.06
C LYS A 4 16.73 -41.53 -31.02
N TYR A 5 16.77 -42.86 -30.84
CA TYR A 5 15.95 -43.52 -29.81
C TYR A 5 16.52 -43.33 -28.40
N GLY A 6 17.88 -43.18 -28.27
CA GLY A 6 18.50 -42.89 -27.00
C GLY A 6 18.08 -41.54 -26.42
N CYS A 7 17.99 -40.47 -27.26
CA CYS A 7 17.51 -39.15 -26.83
C CYS A 7 16.04 -39.16 -26.42
N LEU A 8 15.19 -39.91 -27.18
CA LEU A 8 13.75 -40.01 -26.86
C LEU A 8 13.52 -40.74 -25.54
N ILE A 9 14.26 -41.84 -25.30
CA ILE A 9 14.21 -42.59 -24.03
C ILE A 9 14.68 -41.72 -22.86
N ALA A 10 15.75 -40.93 -23.02
CA ALA A 10 16.23 -40.03 -21.99
C ALA A 10 15.20 -38.93 -21.65
N LEU A 11 14.53 -38.36 -22.64
CA LEU A 11 13.45 -37.37 -22.44
C LEU A 11 12.23 -37.98 -21.74
N LEU A 12 11.85 -39.21 -22.09
CA LEU A 12 10.74 -39.91 -21.45
C LEU A 12 11.06 -40.28 -19.99
N LEU A 13 12.30 -40.66 -19.71
CA LEU A 13 12.75 -40.94 -18.34
C LEU A 13 12.78 -39.66 -17.49
N LEU A 14 13.22 -38.54 -18.07
CA LEU A 14 13.17 -37.23 -17.40
C LEU A 14 11.75 -36.80 -17.09
N ALA A 15 10.83 -36.93 -18.06
CA ALA A 15 9.43 -36.64 -17.87
C ALA A 15 8.77 -37.55 -16.83
N LEU A 16 9.16 -38.83 -16.79
CA LEU A 16 8.71 -39.80 -15.78
C LEU A 16 9.22 -39.41 -14.37
N LEU A 17 10.49 -39.03 -14.24
CA LEU A 17 11.07 -38.58 -12.98
C LEU A 17 10.39 -37.31 -12.46
N VAL A 18 10.11 -36.34 -13.32
CA VAL A 18 9.35 -35.14 -12.98
C VAL A 18 7.93 -35.49 -12.54
N SER A 19 7.25 -36.37 -13.28
CA SER A 19 5.90 -36.84 -12.95
C SER A 19 5.86 -37.60 -11.61
N VAL A 20 6.82 -38.48 -11.36
CA VAL A 20 6.93 -39.21 -10.08
C VAL A 20 7.22 -38.24 -8.93
N GLY A 21 8.12 -37.26 -9.13
CA GLY A 21 8.42 -36.23 -8.15
C GLY A 21 7.18 -35.38 -7.78
N LEU A 22 6.39 -34.97 -8.79
CA LEU A 22 5.16 -34.24 -8.58
C LEU A 22 4.08 -35.06 -7.85
N ASN A 23 3.91 -36.33 -8.26
CA ASN A 23 2.95 -37.22 -7.60
C ASN A 23 3.37 -37.58 -6.18
N PHE A 24 4.68 -37.76 -5.93
CA PHE A 24 5.21 -38.03 -4.59
C PHE A 24 5.05 -36.80 -3.68
N GLY A 25 5.28 -35.59 -4.22
CA GLY A 25 4.98 -34.35 -3.49
C GLY A 25 3.48 -34.21 -3.14
N GLN A 26 2.59 -34.56 -4.06
CA GLN A 26 1.14 -34.58 -3.80
C GLN A 26 0.74 -35.68 -2.80
N PHE A 27 1.41 -36.84 -2.82
CA PHE A 27 1.19 -37.94 -1.88
C PHE A 27 1.67 -37.55 -0.46
N LEU A 28 2.84 -36.94 -0.33
CA LEU A 28 3.33 -36.40 0.97
C LEU A 28 2.42 -35.30 1.52
N GLY A 29 1.83 -34.47 0.67
CA GLY A 29 0.84 -33.46 1.08
C GLY A 29 -0.52 -34.04 1.52
N LYS A 30 -0.81 -35.32 1.18
CA LYS A 30 -2.01 -36.06 1.61
C LYS A 30 -1.79 -36.98 2.81
N LEU A 31 -0.53 -37.25 3.17
CA LEU A 31 -0.20 -37.90 4.42
C LEU A 31 -0.30 -36.84 5.53
N ASP A 32 -1.47 -36.72 6.13
CA ASP A 32 -1.64 -36.19 7.48
C ASP A 32 -0.81 -37.08 8.42
N LEU A 33 0.46 -36.77 8.55
CA LEU A 33 1.26 -37.30 9.66
C LEU A 33 0.78 -36.55 10.90
N ASP A 34 -0.26 -37.13 11.51
CA ASP A 34 -0.72 -36.79 12.85
C ASP A 34 0.38 -37.18 13.84
N VAL A 35 1.45 -36.37 13.86
CA VAL A 35 2.39 -36.32 14.96
C VAL A 35 1.69 -35.50 16.02
N GLY A 36 0.97 -36.21 16.91
CA GLY A 36 0.31 -35.62 18.06
C GLY A 36 1.22 -34.68 18.83
N MET A 37 1.18 -33.40 18.45
CA MET A 37 1.51 -32.30 19.32
C MET A 37 0.27 -31.43 19.42
N ASP A 38 -0.40 -31.65 20.52
CA ASP A 38 -1.42 -30.80 21.10
C ASP A 38 -0.87 -29.38 21.17
N ALA A 39 -1.25 -28.54 20.23
CA ALA A 39 -0.94 -27.11 20.21
C ALA A 39 -2.12 -26.35 19.65
N GLY A 40 -3.12 -26.19 20.50
CA GLY A 40 -4.07 -25.08 20.41
C GLY A 40 -3.35 -23.75 20.59
N ILE A 41 -2.50 -23.39 19.63
CA ILE A 41 -1.92 -22.05 19.51
C ILE A 41 -2.17 -21.63 18.09
N ALA A 42 -3.04 -20.62 17.92
CA ALA A 42 -3.02 -19.81 16.72
C ALA A 42 -1.57 -19.39 16.49
N THR A 43 -0.88 -20.02 15.56
CA THR A 43 0.49 -19.67 15.19
C THR A 43 0.44 -18.28 14.60
N ALA A 44 0.66 -17.28 15.45
CA ALA A 44 1.12 -16.00 15.00
C ALA A 44 2.31 -16.29 14.08
N HIS A 45 2.20 -15.96 12.78
CA HIS A 45 3.32 -16.08 11.86
C HIS A 45 4.54 -15.48 12.53
N PRO A 46 5.69 -16.19 12.62
CA PRO A 46 6.88 -15.64 13.23
C PRO A 46 7.12 -14.30 12.52
N LYS A 47 7.28 -13.21 13.29
CA LYS A 47 7.57 -11.87 12.75
C LYS A 47 8.88 -11.98 11.96
N ARG A 48 8.79 -12.25 10.66
CA ARG A 48 9.96 -12.31 9.78
C ARG A 48 10.61 -10.94 9.80
N HIS A 49 11.83 -10.85 10.29
CA HIS A 49 12.62 -9.63 10.25
C HIS A 49 12.90 -9.26 8.80
N LEU A 50 12.71 -7.99 8.47
CA LEU A 50 13.06 -7.47 7.15
C LEU A 50 14.58 -7.44 7.02
N ARG A 51 15.09 -7.87 5.87
CA ARG A 51 16.52 -7.81 5.54
C ARG A 51 16.94 -6.38 5.22
N GLU A 52 18.21 -6.09 5.57
CA GLU A 52 18.82 -4.80 5.27
C GLU A 52 19.68 -4.92 4.01
N THR A 53 19.48 -4.00 3.08
CA THR A 53 20.35 -3.79 1.93
C THR A 53 21.00 -2.42 2.07
N VAL A 54 22.32 -2.33 1.95
CA VAL A 54 23.04 -1.06 2.04
C VAL A 54 22.72 -0.20 0.82
N VAL A 55 22.28 1.03 1.06
CA VAL A 55 22.04 2.07 0.05
C VAL A 55 23.22 3.03 0.01
N GLU A 56 23.66 3.51 1.19
CA GLU A 56 24.86 4.32 1.35
C GLU A 56 25.72 3.74 2.48
N THR A 57 27.02 3.61 2.24
CA THR A 57 27.97 3.21 3.28
C THR A 57 28.16 4.33 4.30
N ALA A 58 28.46 3.96 5.54
CA ALA A 58 28.82 4.92 6.57
C ALA A 58 30.08 5.72 6.19
N LYS A 59 30.08 7.02 6.49
CA LYS A 59 31.23 7.90 6.18
C LYS A 59 32.46 7.58 7.04
N LYS A 60 32.24 7.11 8.27
CA LYS A 60 33.24 6.60 9.21
C LYS A 60 32.74 5.32 9.84
N PRO A 61 33.63 4.47 10.40
CA PRO A 61 33.22 3.26 11.09
C PRO A 61 32.22 3.56 12.20
N THR A 62 30.97 3.15 12.03
CA THR A 62 29.89 3.28 13.00
C THR A 62 28.88 2.17 12.81
N GLN A 63 28.14 1.84 13.87
CA GLN A 63 26.98 0.94 13.78
C GLN A 63 25.65 1.72 13.59
N ASP A 64 25.71 3.05 13.67
CA ASP A 64 24.55 3.89 13.49
C ASP A 64 24.09 3.88 12.03
N LYS A 65 22.78 3.82 11.81
CA LYS A 65 22.19 3.76 10.48
C LYS A 65 20.89 4.55 10.38
N ILE A 66 20.60 5.00 9.17
CA ILE A 66 19.31 5.54 8.76
C ILE A 66 18.57 4.42 8.01
N VAL A 67 17.31 4.21 8.30
CA VAL A 67 16.48 3.23 7.58
C VAL A 67 15.66 3.94 6.51
N HIS A 68 15.76 3.46 5.27
CA HIS A 68 14.92 3.85 4.15
C HIS A 68 13.77 2.85 4.00
N ILE A 69 12.54 3.35 3.97
CA ILE A 69 11.32 2.60 3.73
C ILE A 69 10.60 3.21 2.54
N ASP A 70 10.12 2.38 1.60
CA ASP A 70 9.30 2.86 0.47
C ASP A 70 7.81 2.65 0.75
N LEU A 71 7.02 3.65 0.36
CA LEU A 71 5.58 3.59 0.19
C LEU A 71 5.26 3.95 -1.27
N GLU A 72 5.03 2.93 -2.09
CA GLU A 72 4.83 3.09 -3.54
C GLU A 72 3.44 2.60 -3.97
N GLY A 73 2.86 3.24 -4.99
CA GLY A 73 1.59 2.83 -5.58
C GLY A 73 0.36 3.23 -4.75
N ILE A 74 -0.78 2.63 -5.05
CA ILE A 74 -2.05 2.93 -4.41
C ILE A 74 -2.10 2.33 -3.00
N ILE A 75 -2.49 3.15 -2.03
CA ILE A 75 -2.64 2.72 -0.64
C ILE A 75 -3.95 1.94 -0.50
N SER A 76 -3.85 0.64 -0.18
CA SER A 76 -5.00 -0.24 0.01
C SER A 76 -4.75 -1.22 1.16
N SER A 77 -5.84 -1.57 1.85
CA SER A 77 -5.84 -2.65 2.84
C SER A 77 -5.98 -4.03 2.21
N MET A 78 -6.32 -4.10 0.91
CA MET A 78 -6.42 -5.38 0.21
C MET A 78 -5.03 -5.93 -0.12
N GLU A 79 -4.74 -7.12 0.36
CA GLU A 79 -3.59 -7.89 -0.12
C GLU A 79 -3.90 -8.40 -1.54
N MET A 80 -3.19 -7.88 -2.52
CA MET A 80 -3.27 -8.43 -3.88
C MET A 80 -2.59 -9.80 -3.90
N GLY A 81 -3.37 -10.87 -4.09
CA GLY A 81 -2.83 -12.22 -4.25
C GLY A 81 -2.14 -12.38 -5.61
N GLY A 82 -1.09 -13.22 -5.67
CA GLY A 82 -0.38 -13.59 -6.90
C GLY A 82 1.12 -13.34 -6.83
N LEU A 83 1.80 -13.65 -7.93
CA LEU A 83 3.26 -13.59 -8.06
C LEU A 83 3.86 -12.19 -7.75
N PHE A 84 3.05 -11.13 -7.82
CA PHE A 84 3.43 -9.74 -7.59
C PHE A 84 2.95 -9.19 -6.24
N ALA A 85 2.28 -10.00 -5.41
CA ALA A 85 1.74 -9.57 -4.11
C ALA A 85 2.82 -9.06 -3.15
N GLU A 86 4.04 -9.60 -3.27
CA GLU A 86 5.18 -9.18 -2.44
C GLU A 86 5.88 -7.92 -2.95
N ALA A 87 5.60 -7.49 -4.18
CA ALA A 87 6.22 -6.30 -4.78
C ALA A 87 5.52 -4.99 -4.36
N MET A 88 4.28 -5.07 -3.85
CA MET A 88 3.54 -3.88 -3.39
C MET A 88 3.52 -3.81 -1.85
N PRO A 89 3.94 -2.70 -1.25
CA PRO A 89 3.91 -2.54 0.20
C PRO A 89 2.46 -2.53 0.69
N SER A 90 2.08 -3.57 1.42
CA SER A 90 0.79 -3.58 2.14
C SER A 90 0.87 -2.66 3.37
N VAL A 91 -0.29 -2.25 3.88
CA VAL A 91 -0.40 -1.48 5.14
C VAL A 91 0.41 -2.15 6.26
N ASP A 92 0.30 -3.48 6.38
CA ASP A 92 1.00 -4.25 7.42
C ASP A 92 2.51 -4.32 7.19
N SER A 93 2.98 -4.30 5.93
CA SER A 93 4.42 -4.28 5.65
C SER A 93 5.07 -2.97 6.08
N ILE A 94 4.42 -1.82 5.81
CA ILE A 94 4.90 -0.50 6.26
C ILE A 94 4.90 -0.41 7.79
N LYS A 95 3.83 -0.87 8.45
CA LYS A 95 3.78 -0.90 9.92
C LYS A 95 4.92 -1.71 10.51
N ARG A 96 5.14 -2.94 10.01
CA ARG A 96 6.25 -3.80 10.45
C ARG A 96 7.61 -3.15 10.24
N ALA A 97 7.82 -2.51 9.08
CA ALA A 97 9.08 -1.81 8.79
C ALA A 97 9.34 -0.67 9.79
N LEU A 98 8.32 0.12 10.10
CA LEU A 98 8.41 1.19 11.09
C LEU A 98 8.66 0.62 12.51
N GLU A 99 7.93 -0.42 12.91
CA GLU A 99 8.10 -1.08 14.22
C GLU A 99 9.52 -1.67 14.37
N GLN A 100 10.04 -2.34 13.33
CA GLN A 100 11.40 -2.87 13.34
C GLN A 100 12.44 -1.74 13.42
N ALA A 101 12.26 -0.65 12.66
CA ALA A 101 13.17 0.49 12.70
C ALA A 101 13.17 1.18 14.08
N VAL A 102 12.01 1.29 14.72
CA VAL A 102 11.90 1.85 16.08
C VAL A 102 12.57 0.95 17.12
N ALA A 103 12.40 -0.35 17.01
CA ALA A 103 12.97 -1.32 17.96
C ALA A 103 14.50 -1.45 17.89
N ASP A 104 15.12 -1.21 16.72
CA ASP A 104 16.55 -1.33 16.53
C ASP A 104 17.29 -0.08 17.06
N LYS A 105 18.06 -0.23 18.14
CA LYS A 105 18.83 0.85 18.76
C LYS A 105 19.90 1.49 17.85
N LYS A 106 20.34 0.78 16.81
CA LYS A 106 21.31 1.29 15.82
C LYS A 106 20.64 2.25 14.83
N VAL A 107 19.33 2.14 14.64
CA VAL A 107 18.57 3.06 13.78
C VAL A 107 18.39 4.39 14.53
N LYS A 108 18.88 5.47 13.93
CA LYS A 108 18.85 6.83 14.52
C LYS A 108 17.77 7.71 13.93
N ALA A 109 17.37 7.46 12.68
CA ALA A 109 16.24 8.11 12.04
C ALA A 109 15.70 7.21 10.90
N ILE A 110 14.53 7.56 10.42
CA ILE A 110 13.83 6.85 9.34
C ILE A 110 13.61 7.84 8.21
N VAL A 111 13.86 7.41 6.96
CA VAL A 111 13.42 8.13 5.76
C VAL A 111 12.31 7.29 5.12
N LEU A 112 11.11 7.84 5.04
CA LEU A 112 9.97 7.24 4.35
C LEU A 112 9.83 7.92 2.99
N ARG A 113 10.23 7.21 1.93
CA ARG A 113 10.01 7.66 0.55
C ARG A 113 8.59 7.33 0.14
N ILE A 114 7.85 8.34 -0.30
CA ILE A 114 6.46 8.20 -0.77
C ILE A 114 6.41 8.50 -2.26
N ASN A 115 5.91 7.52 -3.03
CA ASN A 115 5.55 7.68 -4.43
C ASN A 115 4.15 7.08 -4.65
N SER A 116 3.13 7.84 -4.26
CA SER A 116 1.75 7.36 -4.18
C SER A 116 0.74 8.44 -4.55
N PRO A 117 -0.28 8.12 -5.37
CA PRO A 117 -1.43 9.01 -5.60
C PRO A 117 -2.39 9.07 -4.39
N GLY A 118 -2.21 8.22 -3.39
CA GLY A 118 -3.13 8.01 -2.28
C GLY A 118 -3.83 6.65 -2.36
N GLY A 119 -5.04 6.57 -1.84
CA GLY A 119 -5.82 5.32 -1.83
C GLY A 119 -6.93 5.32 -0.79
N GLU A 120 -7.21 4.18 -0.18
CA GLU A 120 -8.26 4.04 0.82
C GLU A 120 -8.02 4.94 2.05
N VAL A 121 -9.08 5.59 2.49
CA VAL A 121 -9.05 6.49 3.66
C VAL A 121 -8.53 5.77 4.90
N THR A 122 -9.11 4.60 5.23
CA THR A 122 -8.75 3.85 6.43
C THR A 122 -7.32 3.32 6.36
N ALA A 123 -6.88 2.80 5.21
CA ALA A 123 -5.52 2.34 5.01
C ALA A 123 -4.50 3.48 5.20
N SER A 124 -4.80 4.66 4.64
CA SER A 124 -3.98 5.87 4.81
C SER A 124 -3.92 6.33 6.27
N ASP A 125 -5.04 6.30 6.99
CA ASP A 125 -5.09 6.67 8.42
C ASP A 125 -4.30 5.69 9.30
N ILE A 126 -4.34 4.39 9.00
CA ILE A 126 -3.55 3.38 9.71
C ILE A 126 -2.05 3.63 9.53
N ILE A 127 -1.59 3.89 8.29
CA ILE A 127 -0.17 4.18 8.02
C ILE A 127 0.23 5.51 8.66
N TYR A 128 -0.58 6.57 8.53
CA TYR A 128 -0.35 7.85 9.19
C TYR A 128 -0.12 7.68 10.70
N ASN A 129 -0.98 6.91 11.37
CA ASN A 129 -0.85 6.67 12.81
C ASN A 129 0.44 5.89 13.14
N ALA A 130 0.86 4.95 12.29
CA ALA A 130 2.12 4.23 12.45
C ALA A 130 3.33 5.17 12.30
N VAL A 131 3.32 6.04 11.28
CA VAL A 131 4.35 7.07 11.07
C VAL A 131 4.40 8.04 12.26
N LYS A 132 3.25 8.56 12.69
CA LYS A 132 3.14 9.47 13.85
C LYS A 132 3.66 8.85 15.16
N LYS A 133 3.41 7.54 15.37
CA LYS A 133 3.97 6.79 16.50
C LYS A 133 5.50 6.66 16.39
N ALA A 134 6.00 6.26 15.22
CA ALA A 134 7.43 6.15 14.98
C ALA A 134 8.15 7.50 15.16
N ALA A 135 7.54 8.59 14.69
CA ALA A 135 8.09 9.94 14.81
C ALA A 135 8.22 10.46 16.26
N LYS A 136 7.48 9.88 17.21
CA LYS A 136 7.65 10.17 18.65
C LYS A 136 8.91 9.52 19.23
N GLU A 137 9.34 8.41 18.69
CA GLU A 137 10.48 7.64 19.17
C GLU A 137 11.78 8.00 18.44
N LYS A 138 11.70 8.19 17.13
CA LYS A 138 12.84 8.50 16.26
C LYS A 138 12.42 9.49 15.18
N PRO A 139 13.28 10.43 14.77
CA PRO A 139 12.95 11.33 13.66
C PRO A 139 12.55 10.54 12.41
N VAL A 140 11.39 10.89 11.85
CA VAL A 140 10.92 10.39 10.56
C VAL A 140 10.94 11.54 9.57
N VAL A 141 11.74 11.42 8.51
CA VAL A 141 11.76 12.35 7.39
C VAL A 141 11.01 11.70 6.24
N VAL A 142 9.95 12.34 5.76
CA VAL A 142 9.32 11.94 4.50
C VAL A 142 10.06 12.59 3.35
N TYR A 143 10.41 11.80 2.34
CA TYR A 143 10.78 12.28 1.01
C TYR A 143 9.65 11.99 0.03
N MET A 144 9.08 13.04 -0.55
CA MET A 144 8.09 12.93 -1.60
C MET A 144 8.80 12.84 -2.94
N ASP A 145 8.67 11.70 -3.61
CA ASP A 145 9.25 11.47 -4.93
C ASP A 145 8.41 12.14 -6.04
N SER A 146 8.07 11.45 -7.10
CA SER A 146 7.28 12.00 -8.21
C SER A 146 5.89 12.42 -7.76
N MET A 147 5.27 11.67 -6.85
CA MET A 147 3.93 11.95 -6.32
C MET A 147 3.79 11.53 -4.86
N ALA A 148 3.20 12.40 -4.05
CA ALA A 148 2.73 12.08 -2.71
C ALA A 148 1.43 12.85 -2.46
N ALA A 149 0.36 12.43 -3.15
CA ALA A 149 -0.91 13.16 -3.19
C ALA A 149 -1.98 12.47 -2.35
N SER A 150 -2.94 13.23 -1.87
CA SER A 150 -4.14 12.75 -1.18
C SER A 150 -3.79 11.82 0.00
N GLY A 151 -4.10 10.51 -0.03
CA GLY A 151 -3.69 9.57 1.01
C GLY A 151 -2.18 9.53 1.25
N GLY A 152 -1.34 9.74 0.21
CA GLY A 152 0.10 9.85 0.33
C GLY A 152 0.53 11.09 1.12
N TYR A 153 -0.13 12.22 0.89
CA TYR A 153 0.08 13.45 1.69
C TYR A 153 -0.45 13.29 3.12
N TYR A 154 -1.59 12.63 3.28
CA TYR A 154 -2.15 12.29 4.59
C TYR A 154 -1.12 11.54 5.46
N VAL A 155 -0.50 10.51 4.88
CA VAL A 155 0.56 9.72 5.54
C VAL A 155 1.76 10.59 5.89
N ALA A 156 2.20 11.46 4.97
CA ALA A 156 3.33 12.35 5.16
C ALA A 156 3.14 13.31 6.34
N CYS A 157 1.91 13.72 6.64
CA CYS A 157 1.57 14.56 7.80
C CYS A 157 1.91 13.91 9.16
N GLY A 158 2.19 12.60 9.22
CA GLY A 158 2.66 11.92 10.43
C GLY A 158 4.15 12.09 10.72
N ALA A 159 4.93 12.62 9.79
CA ALA A 159 6.38 12.72 9.88
C ALA A 159 6.87 13.91 10.70
N THR A 160 8.15 13.87 11.08
CA THR A 160 8.85 14.99 11.74
C THR A 160 9.14 16.13 10.76
N LYS A 161 9.54 15.77 9.53
CA LYS A 161 9.86 16.69 8.44
C LYS A 161 9.47 16.10 7.08
N ILE A 162 9.15 16.98 6.14
CA ILE A 162 8.74 16.62 4.78
C ILE A 162 9.64 17.35 3.78
N VAL A 163 10.30 16.57 2.92
CA VAL A 163 11.13 17.04 1.81
C VAL A 163 10.43 16.67 0.49
N ALA A 164 10.36 17.57 -0.47
CA ALA A 164 9.81 17.32 -1.80
C ALA A 164 10.73 17.90 -2.86
N SER A 165 10.78 17.32 -4.06
CA SER A 165 11.40 18.01 -5.20
C SER A 165 10.47 19.10 -5.74
N GLU A 166 11.01 20.08 -6.50
CA GLU A 166 10.19 21.17 -7.03
C GLU A 166 9.02 20.71 -7.88
N THR A 167 9.22 19.60 -8.60
CA THR A 167 8.27 19.03 -9.56
C THR A 167 7.38 17.93 -8.95
N THR A 168 7.58 17.56 -7.69
CA THR A 168 6.73 16.59 -7.00
C THR A 168 5.27 17.05 -7.05
N LEU A 169 4.36 16.14 -7.39
CA LEU A 169 2.93 16.40 -7.31
C LEU A 169 2.42 15.97 -5.93
N THR A 170 1.79 16.90 -5.20
CA THR A 170 1.35 16.65 -3.82
C THR A 170 0.03 17.36 -3.48
N ALA A 171 -0.30 17.48 -2.20
CA ALA A 171 -1.59 17.95 -1.70
C ALA A 171 -2.75 17.02 -2.13
N SER A 172 -3.66 17.47 -3.00
CA SER A 172 -4.92 16.77 -3.30
C SER A 172 -5.68 16.43 -2.00
N ILE A 173 -5.82 17.44 -1.14
CA ILE A 173 -6.49 17.29 0.16
C ILE A 173 -7.99 17.25 -0.08
N GLY A 174 -8.54 16.05 -0.12
CA GLY A 174 -9.95 15.80 -0.44
C GLY A 174 -10.33 14.34 -0.27
N VAL A 175 -11.63 14.06 -0.33
CA VAL A 175 -12.23 12.72 -0.24
C VAL A 175 -13.24 12.55 -1.34
N ILE A 176 -13.25 11.40 -2.00
CA ILE A 176 -14.28 11.02 -2.98
C ILE A 176 -14.91 9.69 -2.61
N ILE A 177 -16.19 9.55 -2.89
CA ILE A 177 -16.93 8.28 -2.96
C ILE A 177 -17.63 8.27 -4.30
N GLU A 178 -17.35 7.28 -5.12
CA GLU A 178 -17.96 7.13 -6.45
C GLU A 178 -18.87 5.91 -6.50
N THR A 179 -19.98 6.05 -7.22
CA THR A 179 -20.85 4.94 -7.59
C THR A 179 -21.38 5.18 -9.00
N MET A 180 -21.53 4.09 -9.77
CA MET A 180 -22.07 4.14 -11.12
C MET A 180 -23.56 3.82 -11.09
N ASN A 181 -24.38 4.65 -11.72
CA ASN A 181 -25.82 4.36 -11.93
C ASN A 181 -26.00 3.77 -13.32
N TYR A 182 -26.55 2.56 -13.38
CA TYR A 182 -26.83 1.81 -14.61
C TYR A 182 -28.33 1.47 -14.79
N SER A 183 -29.22 2.03 -13.95
CA SER A 183 -30.65 1.72 -13.96
C SER A 183 -31.33 2.02 -15.29
N GLU A 184 -31.00 3.15 -15.93
CA GLU A 184 -31.55 3.51 -17.23
C GLU A 184 -31.03 2.58 -18.36
N LEU A 185 -29.78 2.16 -18.29
CA LEU A 185 -29.23 1.21 -19.24
C LEU A 185 -29.97 -0.13 -19.15
N PHE A 186 -30.22 -0.62 -17.95
CA PHE A 186 -30.97 -1.86 -17.72
C PHE A 186 -32.41 -1.76 -18.27
N GLY A 187 -33.09 -0.62 -18.04
CA GLY A 187 -34.40 -0.38 -18.61
C GLY A 187 -34.41 -0.43 -20.14
N LYS A 188 -33.38 0.11 -20.81
CA LYS A 188 -33.26 0.07 -22.29
C LYS A 188 -33.09 -1.33 -22.87
N VAL A 189 -32.48 -2.25 -22.11
CA VAL A 189 -32.27 -3.65 -22.53
C VAL A 189 -33.34 -4.60 -21.93
N GLY A 190 -34.38 -4.09 -21.31
CA GLY A 190 -35.47 -4.89 -20.76
C GLY A 190 -35.14 -5.62 -19.46
N LEU A 191 -34.09 -5.21 -18.73
CA LEU A 191 -33.70 -5.77 -17.45
C LEU A 191 -34.22 -4.88 -16.31
N SER A 192 -34.62 -5.51 -15.21
CA SER A 192 -34.96 -4.82 -13.96
C SER A 192 -34.32 -5.53 -12.79
N MET A 193 -33.87 -4.76 -11.78
CA MET A 193 -33.43 -5.28 -10.50
C MET A 193 -34.45 -5.03 -9.42
N THR A 194 -34.77 -6.09 -8.66
CA THR A 194 -35.63 -5.98 -7.48
C THR A 194 -34.76 -6.22 -6.25
N THR A 195 -34.67 -5.25 -5.36
CA THR A 195 -33.87 -5.33 -4.13
C THR A 195 -34.79 -5.32 -2.93
N PHE A 196 -34.61 -6.28 -2.03
CA PHE A 196 -35.25 -6.32 -0.72
C PHE A 196 -34.25 -5.90 0.34
N THR A 197 -34.56 -4.90 1.15
CA THR A 197 -33.66 -4.35 2.16
C THR A 197 -34.31 -4.36 3.54
N SER A 198 -33.50 -4.51 4.60
CA SER A 198 -33.94 -4.41 5.98
C SER A 198 -34.10 -2.96 6.48
N GLY A 199 -33.67 -1.97 5.70
CA GLY A 199 -33.72 -0.56 6.08
C GLY A 199 -33.47 0.35 4.87
N ALA A 200 -34.00 1.58 4.97
CA ALA A 200 -34.05 2.53 3.86
C ALA A 200 -32.69 2.92 3.23
N PHE A 201 -31.61 2.85 4.00
CA PHE A 201 -30.27 3.22 3.52
C PHE A 201 -29.40 2.01 3.16
N LYS A 202 -29.92 0.78 3.19
CA LYS A 202 -29.09 -0.41 3.03
C LYS A 202 -28.51 -0.57 1.61
N ASP A 203 -29.20 0.01 0.62
CA ASP A 203 -28.82 -0.01 -0.79
C ASP A 203 -28.49 1.39 -1.35
N SER A 204 -28.12 2.35 -0.50
CA SER A 204 -27.91 3.77 -0.86
C SER A 204 -26.90 3.99 -1.98
N LEU A 205 -25.87 3.11 -2.08
CA LEU A 205 -24.83 3.19 -3.13
C LEU A 205 -25.07 2.19 -4.27
N SER A 206 -26.30 1.62 -4.36
CA SER A 206 -26.66 0.76 -5.46
C SER A 206 -26.82 1.56 -6.76
N GLY A 207 -26.17 1.09 -7.84
CA GLY A 207 -26.36 1.66 -9.17
C GLY A 207 -27.62 1.19 -9.88
N ALA A 208 -28.40 0.29 -9.27
CA ALA A 208 -29.58 -0.32 -9.88
C ALA A 208 -30.82 0.58 -9.91
N ARG A 209 -30.79 1.68 -9.17
CA ARG A 209 -31.86 2.71 -9.12
C ARG A 209 -31.26 4.10 -8.95
N PRO A 210 -32.02 5.15 -9.27
CA PRO A 210 -31.64 6.52 -8.90
C PRO A 210 -31.48 6.65 -7.38
N MET A 211 -30.44 7.37 -6.96
CA MET A 211 -30.20 7.71 -5.55
C MET A 211 -31.19 8.77 -5.09
N ARG A 212 -31.81 8.57 -3.93
CA ARG A 212 -32.73 9.57 -3.32
C ARG A 212 -31.91 10.76 -2.78
N ASP A 213 -32.59 11.89 -2.54
CA ASP A 213 -31.93 13.11 -2.05
C ASP A 213 -31.44 12.97 -0.59
N ASP A 214 -32.18 12.23 0.25
CA ASP A 214 -31.77 11.93 1.63
C ASP A 214 -30.50 11.03 1.65
N GLU A 215 -30.36 10.10 0.71
CA GLU A 215 -29.18 9.27 0.54
C GLU A 215 -27.98 10.08 0.08
N LYS A 216 -28.19 10.99 -0.90
CA LYS A 216 -27.14 11.92 -1.36
C LYS A 216 -26.63 12.77 -0.20
N ALA A 217 -27.54 13.34 0.59
CA ALA A 217 -27.19 14.15 1.76
C ALA A 217 -26.41 13.33 2.80
N TYR A 218 -26.82 12.08 3.04
CA TYR A 218 -26.14 11.18 3.96
C TYR A 218 -24.70 10.85 3.48
N VAL A 219 -24.53 10.44 2.22
CA VAL A 219 -23.22 10.12 1.64
C VAL A 219 -22.32 11.35 1.62
N GLN A 220 -22.86 12.54 1.25
CA GLN A 220 -22.10 13.79 1.29
C GLN A 220 -21.64 14.13 2.72
N ASN A 221 -22.44 13.85 3.73
CA ASN A 221 -22.05 14.05 5.13
C ASN A 221 -20.90 13.12 5.52
N LEU A 222 -20.88 11.86 5.07
CA LEU A 222 -19.73 10.95 5.29
C LEU A 222 -18.44 11.50 4.65
N VAL A 223 -18.51 11.96 3.40
CA VAL A 223 -17.38 12.61 2.71
C VAL A 223 -16.89 13.82 3.50
N THR A 224 -17.81 14.66 3.98
CA THR A 224 -17.46 15.86 4.76
C THR A 224 -16.76 15.51 6.06
N GLN A 225 -17.22 14.52 6.82
CA GLN A 225 -16.56 14.08 8.06
C GLN A 225 -15.13 13.59 7.82
N MET A 226 -14.91 12.82 6.76
CA MET A 226 -13.57 12.32 6.40
C MET A 226 -12.66 13.46 5.91
N TYR A 227 -13.21 14.41 5.15
CA TYR A 227 -12.48 15.60 4.72
C TYR A 227 -12.09 16.49 5.92
N ASP A 228 -13.00 16.73 6.86
CA ASP A 228 -12.73 17.53 8.06
C ASP A 228 -11.63 16.90 8.93
N ARG A 229 -11.58 15.57 9.00
CA ARG A 229 -10.49 14.87 9.65
C ARG A 229 -9.16 15.09 8.91
N PHE A 230 -9.14 14.94 7.59
CA PHE A 230 -7.94 15.20 6.80
C PHE A 230 -7.44 16.63 6.99
N LEU A 231 -8.33 17.59 6.81
CA LEU A 231 -8.01 19.01 7.01
C LEU A 231 -7.50 19.31 8.43
N GLY A 232 -8.07 18.65 9.44
CA GLY A 232 -7.62 18.73 10.83
C GLY A 232 -6.19 18.22 11.02
N ILE A 233 -5.86 17.08 10.43
CA ILE A 233 -4.52 16.48 10.48
C ILE A 233 -3.49 17.40 9.80
N VAL A 234 -3.81 17.94 8.63
CA VAL A 234 -2.92 18.89 7.94
C VAL A 234 -2.72 20.13 8.79
N SER A 235 -3.79 20.70 9.31
CA SER A 235 -3.74 21.89 10.17
C SER A 235 -2.83 21.67 11.40
N GLU A 236 -3.00 20.53 12.09
CA GLU A 236 -2.20 20.16 13.27
C GLU A 236 -0.72 19.95 12.89
N SER A 237 -0.47 19.17 11.84
CA SER A 237 0.90 18.79 11.48
C SER A 237 1.70 19.93 10.87
N ARG A 238 1.03 20.83 10.14
CA ARG A 238 1.69 21.94 9.46
C ARG A 238 1.65 23.28 10.21
N GLY A 239 0.89 23.34 11.31
CA GLY A 239 0.68 24.58 12.08
C GLY A 239 -0.04 25.67 11.28
N VAL A 240 -0.86 25.30 10.29
CA VAL A 240 -1.60 26.22 9.43
C VAL A 240 -3.08 26.17 9.78
N PRO A 241 -3.72 27.31 10.07
CA PRO A 241 -5.16 27.35 10.37
C PRO A 241 -6.00 26.77 9.24
N LYS A 242 -7.08 26.03 9.58
CA LYS A 242 -7.95 25.38 8.61
C LYS A 242 -8.50 26.34 7.55
N ASP A 243 -8.82 27.57 7.90
CA ASP A 243 -9.37 28.56 6.96
C ASP A 243 -8.32 28.99 5.91
N GLN A 244 -7.05 29.07 6.29
CA GLN A 244 -5.97 29.33 5.34
C GLN A 244 -5.71 28.12 4.43
N LEU A 245 -5.88 26.90 4.94
CA LEU A 245 -5.72 25.68 4.15
C LEU A 245 -6.79 25.52 3.08
N LYS A 246 -7.99 26.05 3.26
CA LYS A 246 -9.10 25.94 2.30
C LYS A 246 -8.75 26.45 0.89
N THR A 247 -7.78 27.34 0.76
CA THR A 247 -7.32 27.85 -0.53
C THR A 247 -6.58 26.80 -1.38
N VAL A 248 -6.02 25.76 -0.72
CA VAL A 248 -5.26 24.67 -1.36
C VAL A 248 -5.82 23.28 -1.01
N ALA A 249 -6.80 23.22 -0.12
CA ALA A 249 -7.42 21.97 0.35
C ALA A 249 -8.81 21.74 -0.30
N ASP A 250 -8.91 22.01 -1.59
CA ASP A 250 -10.14 21.83 -2.39
C ASP A 250 -10.04 20.60 -3.31
N GLY A 251 -9.07 19.72 -3.05
CA GLY A 251 -8.80 18.53 -3.85
C GLY A 251 -7.78 18.74 -4.96
N ARG A 252 -7.32 19.98 -5.19
CA ARG A 252 -6.31 20.23 -6.23
C ARG A 252 -4.95 19.66 -5.89
N VAL A 253 -4.24 19.21 -6.91
CA VAL A 253 -2.82 18.85 -6.84
C VAL A 253 -2.00 20.12 -7.01
N VAL A 254 -0.91 20.22 -6.27
CA VAL A 254 0.08 21.31 -6.37
C VAL A 254 1.47 20.75 -6.58
N THR A 255 2.37 21.56 -7.11
CA THR A 255 3.80 21.23 -7.22
C THR A 255 4.49 21.30 -5.85
N GLY A 256 5.67 20.68 -5.72
CA GLY A 256 6.47 20.79 -4.49
C GLY A 256 6.82 22.24 -4.15
N ARG A 257 7.05 23.08 -5.16
CA ARG A 257 7.31 24.53 -4.96
C ARG A 257 6.08 25.21 -4.36
N GLU A 258 4.92 25.04 -4.94
CA GLU A 258 3.66 25.60 -4.42
C GLU A 258 3.33 25.05 -3.01
N ALA A 259 3.67 23.77 -2.77
CA ALA A 259 3.50 23.15 -1.46
C ALA A 259 4.41 23.78 -0.40
N LEU A 260 5.65 24.15 -0.75
CA LEU A 260 6.54 24.89 0.14
C LEU A 260 5.96 26.27 0.47
N ASP A 261 5.50 27.00 -0.53
CA ASP A 261 4.92 28.35 -0.36
C ASP A 261 3.65 28.30 0.50
N ALA A 262 2.85 27.22 0.36
CA ALA A 262 1.68 26.93 1.19
C ALA A 262 2.01 26.30 2.56
N LYS A 263 3.29 26.13 2.91
CA LYS A 263 3.78 25.47 4.15
C LYS A 263 3.35 24.01 4.30
N LEU A 264 3.00 23.35 3.21
CA LEU A 264 2.61 21.93 3.20
C LEU A 264 3.82 21.00 3.26
N VAL A 265 5.02 21.48 2.87
CA VAL A 265 6.30 20.77 3.02
C VAL A 265 7.31 21.68 3.74
N ASP A 266 8.41 21.11 4.25
CA ASP A 266 9.38 21.84 5.04
C ASP A 266 10.54 22.36 4.19
N GLN A 267 10.89 21.64 3.10
CA GLN A 267 12.03 21.99 2.28
C GLN A 267 11.91 21.37 0.87
N ILE A 268 12.51 22.07 -0.11
CA ILE A 268 12.75 21.51 -1.43
C ILE A 268 14.10 20.79 -1.42
N GLY A 269 14.14 19.58 -2.02
CA GLY A 269 15.34 18.76 -2.12
C GLY A 269 15.06 17.40 -2.74
N TYR A 270 16.08 16.55 -2.77
CA TYR A 270 16.05 15.21 -3.30
C TYR A 270 16.23 14.17 -2.17
N VAL A 271 16.27 12.90 -2.49
CA VAL A 271 16.37 11.84 -1.49
C VAL A 271 17.65 11.95 -0.65
N GLU A 272 18.74 12.41 -1.25
CA GLU A 272 20.02 12.66 -0.59
C GLU A 272 19.90 13.74 0.49
N ASP A 273 19.10 14.80 0.22
CA ASP A 273 18.81 15.87 1.19
C ASP A 273 17.97 15.33 2.35
N ALA A 274 17.02 14.44 2.06
CA ALA A 274 16.26 13.76 3.11
C ALA A 274 17.15 12.86 3.99
N TYR A 275 18.14 12.15 3.42
CA TYR A 275 19.13 11.40 4.20
C TYR A 275 20.01 12.33 5.03
N ALA A 276 20.47 13.45 4.47
CA ALA A 276 21.25 14.44 5.20
C ALA A 276 20.46 15.01 6.39
N LEU A 277 19.21 15.40 6.17
CA LEU A 277 18.31 15.88 7.21
C LEU A 277 18.05 14.82 8.28
N ALA A 278 17.83 13.57 7.89
CA ALA A 278 17.65 12.45 8.82
C ALA A 278 18.88 12.23 9.71
N ARG A 279 20.10 12.34 9.13
CA ARG A 279 21.36 12.26 9.90
C ARG A 279 21.47 13.39 10.93
N VAL A 280 21.08 14.61 10.54
CA VAL A 280 21.09 15.77 11.47
C VAL A 280 20.10 15.55 12.61
N LEU A 281 18.86 15.22 12.30
CA LEU A 281 17.81 15.01 13.29
C LEU A 281 18.10 13.81 14.20
N GLY A 282 18.66 12.74 13.64
CA GLY A 282 19.06 11.53 14.35
C GLY A 282 20.38 11.66 15.12
N LYS A 283 21.08 12.81 15.01
CA LYS A 283 22.41 13.06 15.60
C LYS A 283 23.44 11.99 15.23
N ALA A 284 23.43 11.55 13.98
CA ALA A 284 24.22 10.45 13.45
C ALA A 284 24.85 10.82 12.10
N ALA A 285 25.74 11.82 12.12
CA ALA A 285 26.33 12.44 10.92
C ALA A 285 27.05 11.46 9.98
N ASP A 286 27.66 10.42 10.54
CA ASP A 286 28.41 9.40 9.80
C ASP A 286 27.58 8.15 9.46
N ALA A 287 26.31 8.09 9.86
CA ALA A 287 25.46 6.91 9.67
C ALA A 287 25.28 6.53 8.18
N GLY A 288 25.40 5.24 7.89
CA GLY A 288 25.02 4.68 6.60
C GLY A 288 23.51 4.65 6.42
N VAL A 289 23.07 4.41 5.18
CA VAL A 289 21.65 4.22 4.86
C VAL A 289 21.41 2.78 4.48
N VAL A 290 20.43 2.15 5.10
CA VAL A 290 19.99 0.79 4.77
C VAL A 290 18.51 0.81 4.36
N LYS A 291 18.16 -0.03 3.40
CA LYS A 291 16.79 -0.22 2.95
C LYS A 291 16.27 -1.56 3.44
N TYR A 292 15.08 -1.57 4.00
CA TYR A 292 14.41 -2.82 4.36
C TYR A 292 13.80 -3.49 3.13
N ARG A 293 14.03 -4.80 3.02
CA ARG A 293 13.44 -5.66 1.99
C ARG A 293 12.82 -6.90 2.61
N HIS A 294 11.73 -7.37 2.03
CA HIS A 294 11.15 -8.66 2.38
C HIS A 294 12.13 -9.78 1.95
N GLU A 295 12.29 -10.81 2.77
CA GLU A 295 12.92 -12.04 2.33
C GLU A 295 11.95 -12.78 1.42
N VAL A 296 12.28 -12.84 0.14
CA VAL A 296 11.63 -13.77 -0.78
C VAL A 296 12.25 -15.14 -0.50
N SER A 297 11.49 -16.06 0.08
CA SER A 297 11.94 -17.45 0.25
C SER A 297 12.09 -18.07 -1.14
N LEU A 298 13.12 -18.92 -1.30
CA LEU A 298 13.31 -19.70 -2.54
C LEU A 298 12.07 -20.56 -2.86
N PHE A 299 11.33 -21.00 -1.83
CA PHE A 299 10.05 -21.70 -1.94
C PHE A 299 8.93 -20.80 -2.47
N ASP A 300 8.91 -19.52 -2.08
CA ASP A 300 7.96 -18.52 -2.57
C ASP A 300 8.29 -18.17 -4.03
N ALA A 301 9.58 -18.04 -4.36
CA ALA A 301 10.08 -17.79 -5.73
C ALA A 301 9.82 -18.97 -6.69
N LEU A 302 9.79 -20.20 -6.20
CA LEU A 302 9.48 -21.40 -6.99
C LEU A 302 7.97 -21.69 -7.10
N GLY A 303 7.11 -20.78 -6.63
CA GLY A 303 5.66 -20.89 -6.77
C GLY A 303 5.04 -22.02 -5.95
N MET A 304 5.75 -22.61 -4.98
CA MET A 304 5.22 -23.67 -4.14
C MET A 304 4.24 -23.14 -3.07
N ALA A 305 4.03 -21.82 -2.99
CA ALA A 305 2.96 -21.20 -2.23
C ALA A 305 1.55 -21.43 -2.85
N SER A 306 1.49 -22.01 -4.04
CA SER A 306 0.24 -22.21 -4.80
C SER A 306 -0.69 -23.30 -4.27
N ALA A 307 -0.33 -24.01 -3.21
CA ALA A 307 -1.23 -25.04 -2.64
C ALA A 307 -2.51 -24.47 -1.99
N LYS A 308 -2.54 -23.16 -1.63
CA LYS A 308 -3.77 -22.50 -1.16
C LYS A 308 -4.64 -21.91 -2.26
N ALA A 309 -4.09 -21.67 -3.46
CA ALA A 309 -4.84 -21.12 -4.59
C ALA A 309 -5.64 -22.19 -5.37
N ALA A 310 -5.37 -23.47 -5.13
CA ALA A 310 -6.00 -24.58 -5.88
C ALA A 310 -7.42 -24.96 -5.42
N GLN A 311 -8.01 -24.25 -4.45
CA GLN A 311 -9.37 -24.55 -3.97
C GLN A 311 -10.48 -23.65 -4.52
N GLN A 312 -10.14 -22.70 -5.40
CA GLN A 312 -11.17 -21.99 -6.17
C GLN A 312 -11.14 -22.45 -7.61
N PRO A 313 -12.29 -22.84 -8.21
CA PRO A 313 -12.34 -23.17 -9.63
C PRO A 313 -11.85 -21.95 -10.42
N ALA A 314 -10.83 -22.14 -11.25
CA ALA A 314 -10.30 -21.10 -12.13
C ALA A 314 -11.44 -20.59 -13.03
N LYS A 315 -12.10 -19.51 -12.66
CA LYS A 315 -12.87 -18.71 -13.59
C LYS A 315 -11.86 -17.99 -14.46
N VAL A 316 -11.63 -18.50 -15.67
CA VAL A 316 -10.91 -17.78 -16.71
C VAL A 316 -11.80 -16.60 -17.10
N GLN A 317 -11.59 -15.47 -16.44
CA GLN A 317 -12.22 -14.22 -16.78
C GLN A 317 -11.24 -13.50 -17.71
N PHE A 318 -11.55 -13.52 -19.03
CA PHE A 318 -10.85 -12.66 -19.98
C PHE A 318 -11.23 -11.22 -19.67
N ASP A 319 -10.43 -10.54 -18.87
CA ASP A 319 -10.54 -9.10 -18.65
C ASP A 319 -9.80 -8.39 -19.80
N LEU A 320 -10.55 -7.97 -20.81
CA LEU A 320 -10.06 -7.17 -21.94
C LEU A 320 -9.74 -5.72 -21.55
N SER A 321 -9.94 -5.33 -20.29
CA SER A 321 -9.51 -4.04 -19.79
C SER A 321 -8.04 -4.12 -19.38
N SER A 322 -7.14 -3.69 -20.23
CA SER A 322 -5.72 -3.44 -19.96
C SER A 322 -5.55 -2.30 -18.94
N GLY A 323 -6.13 -2.48 -17.74
CA GLY A 323 -6.04 -1.49 -16.66
C GLY A 323 -4.88 -1.81 -15.75
N LEU A 324 -3.76 -1.14 -15.92
CA LEU A 324 -2.66 -1.06 -14.94
C LEU A 324 -3.07 -0.36 -13.62
N LEU A 325 -4.33 0.08 -13.52
CA LEU A 325 -4.87 0.75 -12.33
C LEU A 325 -5.85 -0.18 -11.61
N PRO A 326 -5.75 -0.32 -10.28
CA PRO A 326 -6.73 -1.08 -9.51
C PRO A 326 -8.11 -0.42 -9.65
N LYS A 327 -9.13 -1.24 -9.94
CA LYS A 327 -10.52 -0.78 -9.98
C LYS A 327 -10.93 -0.33 -8.59
N LEU A 328 -11.38 0.91 -8.46
CA LEU A 328 -11.97 1.41 -7.22
C LEU A 328 -13.21 0.59 -6.87
N GLN A 329 -13.37 0.22 -5.61
CA GLN A 329 -14.54 -0.51 -5.16
C GLN A 329 -15.69 0.48 -4.91
N PRO A 330 -16.89 0.24 -5.46
CA PRO A 330 -18.05 1.08 -5.18
C PRO A 330 -18.32 1.18 -3.67
N GLY A 331 -18.55 2.40 -3.19
CA GLY A 331 -18.89 2.65 -1.79
C GLY A 331 -17.70 2.69 -0.84
N VAL A 332 -16.48 2.46 -1.28
CA VAL A 332 -15.27 2.67 -0.47
C VAL A 332 -14.80 4.11 -0.63
N PRO A 333 -14.58 4.84 0.48
CA PRO A 333 -14.03 6.20 0.40
C PRO A 333 -12.53 6.15 0.08
N TYR A 334 -12.11 7.02 -0.84
CA TYR A 334 -10.73 7.11 -1.30
C TYR A 334 -10.17 8.51 -1.15
N PHE A 335 -8.89 8.56 -0.82
CA PHE A 335 -8.02 9.70 -1.02
C PHE A 335 -7.26 9.48 -2.34
N LEU A 336 -7.81 9.93 -3.46
CA LEU A 336 -7.19 9.83 -4.78
C LEU A 336 -7.43 11.10 -5.59
N PRO A 337 -6.49 11.53 -6.42
CA PRO A 337 -6.75 12.55 -7.43
C PRO A 337 -7.79 12.08 -8.45
N PRO A 338 -8.62 12.98 -9.01
CA PRO A 338 -9.71 12.62 -9.94
C PRO A 338 -9.26 11.82 -11.17
N SER A 339 -8.00 11.98 -11.61
CA SER A 339 -7.42 11.25 -12.74
C SER A 339 -7.25 9.74 -12.49
N TYR A 340 -7.30 9.30 -11.24
CA TYR A 340 -7.19 7.89 -10.85
C TYR A 340 -8.55 7.23 -10.58
N ALA A 341 -9.62 7.99 -10.62
CA ALA A 341 -10.98 7.53 -10.35
C ALA A 341 -11.75 7.06 -11.61
N ARG A 342 -11.08 6.89 -12.77
CA ARG A 342 -11.68 6.49 -14.05
C ARG A 342 -11.41 5.04 -14.41
#